data_0aecd1aef15816146ff8c72af901d6a2
#
_entry.id   0aecd1aef15816146ff8c72af901d6a2
#
_cell.length_a   1.000
_cell.length_b   1.000
_cell.length_c   1.000
_cell.angle_alpha   90.00
_cell.angle_beta   90.00
_cell.angle_gamma   90.00
#
_symmetry.space_group_name_H-M   'P 1'
#
loop_
_entity.id
_entity.type
_entity.pdbx_description
1 polymer ?
#
loop_
_entity_poly.entity_id
_entity_poly.type
_entity_poly.pdbx_seq_one_letter_code
_entity_poly.pdbx_strand_id
1 'polypeptide(L)'
;MEADVDQRLIKALGHPLRMSVLAILNARVASPSELAKELGEPLGNVAYHVKILEETGAIELVRTAPVRGALEHFYRATTDVDATWLDLDDAAYEEVAALLKTLVERARQLQAEAAPRLAGRPSSDRHATALMIMQVHRGPGDTDSDGGAPAGG
;
A
#
# COMPACT_ATOMS: atom_id res chain seq x y z
N MET A 1 -2.09 2.68 23.02
CA MET A 1 -2.94 2.12 21.94
C MET A 1 -2.74 2.81 20.58
N GLU A 2 -2.64 4.13 20.52
CA GLU A 2 -2.34 4.85 19.27
C GLU A 2 -0.96 4.50 18.67
N ALA A 3 0.09 4.40 19.50
CA ALA A 3 1.43 4.04 19.03
C ALA A 3 1.55 2.61 18.46
N ASP A 4 0.70 1.67 18.89
CA ASP A 4 0.70 0.28 18.43
C ASP A 4 0.02 0.15 17.03
N VAL A 5 -1.02 0.94 16.80
CA VAL A 5 -1.70 1.01 15.50
C VAL A 5 -0.77 1.63 14.46
N ASP A 6 -0.04 2.70 14.81
CA ASP A 6 0.89 3.36 13.92
C ASP A 6 2.06 2.44 13.50
N GLN A 7 2.62 1.67 14.44
CA GLN A 7 3.70 0.73 14.11
C GLN A 7 3.23 -0.44 13.24
N ARG A 8 2.03 -0.95 13.46
CA ARG A 8 1.44 -1.99 12.62
C ARG A 8 1.18 -1.49 11.20
N LEU A 9 0.63 -0.29 11.09
CA LEU A 9 0.38 0.34 9.79
C LEU A 9 1.68 0.60 9.03
N ILE A 10 2.71 1.14 9.68
CA ILE A 10 4.04 1.33 9.10
C ILE A 10 4.62 0.00 8.61
N LYS A 11 4.52 -1.06 9.41
CA LYS A 11 4.95 -2.40 8.99
C LYS A 11 4.16 -2.92 7.79
N ALA A 12 2.84 -2.71 7.78
CA ALA A 12 1.98 -3.11 6.67
C ALA A 12 2.39 -2.40 5.36
N LEU A 13 2.63 -1.11 5.43
CA LEU A 13 2.89 -0.24 4.27
C LEU A 13 4.37 -0.20 3.84
N GLY A 14 5.30 -0.71 4.64
CA GLY A 14 6.74 -0.62 4.40
C GLY A 14 7.29 -1.54 3.28
N HIS A 15 6.45 -2.07 2.37
CA HIS A 15 6.90 -2.92 1.27
C HIS A 15 6.11 -2.62 -0.01
N PRO A 16 6.77 -2.44 -1.18
CA PRO A 16 6.11 -2.09 -2.44
C PRO A 16 4.97 -3.03 -2.84
N LEU A 17 5.20 -4.35 -2.74
CA LEU A 17 4.18 -5.34 -3.08
C LEU A 17 2.93 -5.23 -2.18
N ARG A 18 3.11 -4.96 -0.88
CA ARG A 18 1.97 -4.74 0.03
C ARG A 18 1.16 -3.50 -0.34
N MET A 19 1.83 -2.43 -0.77
CA MET A 19 1.14 -1.24 -1.28
C MET A 19 0.31 -1.54 -2.53
N SER A 20 0.87 -2.30 -3.48
CA SER A 20 0.15 -2.72 -4.68
C SER A 20 -1.05 -3.60 -4.36
N VAL A 21 -0.90 -4.56 -3.44
CA VAL A 21 -1.99 -5.41 -2.96
C VAL A 21 -3.10 -4.57 -2.31
N LEU A 22 -2.74 -3.63 -1.43
CA LEU A 22 -3.71 -2.74 -0.78
C LEU A 22 -4.46 -1.86 -1.76
N ALA A 23 -3.79 -1.32 -2.78
CA ALA A 23 -4.42 -0.51 -3.81
C ALA A 23 -5.50 -1.30 -4.57
N ILE A 24 -5.24 -2.55 -4.92
CA ILE A 24 -6.23 -3.43 -5.56
C ILE A 24 -7.37 -3.75 -4.59
N LEU A 25 -7.06 -4.11 -3.34
CA LEU A 25 -8.06 -4.47 -2.34
C LEU A 25 -8.90 -3.29 -1.85
N ASN A 26 -8.44 -2.07 -2.05
CA ASN A 26 -9.24 -0.86 -1.88
C ASN A 26 -10.33 -0.73 -2.96
N ALA A 27 -9.97 -1.05 -4.20
CA ALA A 27 -10.86 -0.93 -5.34
C ALA A 27 -11.86 -2.10 -5.42
N ARG A 28 -11.47 -3.30 -4.99
CA ARG A 28 -12.29 -4.52 -5.09
C ARG A 28 -11.89 -5.61 -4.12
N VAL A 29 -12.79 -6.55 -3.90
CA VAL A 29 -12.49 -7.81 -3.20
C VAL A 29 -11.69 -8.72 -4.12
N ALA A 30 -10.61 -9.32 -3.62
CA ALA A 30 -9.77 -10.25 -4.38
C ALA A 30 -9.17 -11.35 -3.49
N SER A 31 -8.80 -12.46 -4.14
CA SER A 31 -8.04 -13.55 -3.53
C SER A 31 -6.53 -13.40 -3.81
N PRO A 32 -5.66 -14.06 -3.02
CA PRO A 32 -4.23 -14.11 -3.32
C PRO A 32 -3.89 -14.61 -4.73
N SER A 33 -4.68 -15.55 -5.25
CA SER A 33 -4.50 -16.08 -6.61
C SER A 33 -4.80 -15.03 -7.68
N GLU A 34 -5.87 -14.25 -7.50
CA GLU A 34 -6.22 -13.14 -8.41
C GLU A 34 -5.19 -12.02 -8.34
N LEU A 35 -4.74 -11.67 -7.12
CA LEU A 35 -3.69 -10.66 -6.91
C LEU A 35 -2.36 -11.08 -7.55
N ALA A 36 -1.94 -12.34 -7.37
CA ALA A 36 -0.71 -12.86 -7.96
C ALA A 36 -0.74 -12.78 -9.49
N LYS A 37 -1.87 -13.14 -10.09
CA LYS A 37 -2.05 -13.06 -11.55
C LYS A 37 -2.02 -11.62 -12.06
N GLU A 38 -2.67 -10.68 -11.36
CA GLU A 38 -2.75 -9.29 -11.77
C GLU A 38 -1.42 -8.57 -11.62
N LEU A 39 -0.68 -8.86 -10.53
CA LEU A 39 0.61 -8.25 -10.23
C LEU A 39 1.79 -8.93 -10.95
N GLY A 40 1.57 -10.07 -11.61
CA GLY A 40 2.65 -10.83 -12.22
C GLY A 40 3.63 -11.45 -11.21
N GLU A 41 3.20 -11.65 -9.96
CA GLU A 41 4.01 -12.13 -8.86
C GLU A 41 3.72 -13.61 -8.52
N PRO A 42 4.71 -14.36 -8.01
CA PRO A 42 4.48 -15.72 -7.53
C PRO A 42 3.43 -15.77 -6.42
N LEU A 43 2.50 -16.72 -6.50
CA LEU A 43 1.41 -16.87 -5.51
C LEU A 43 1.93 -16.96 -4.07
N GLY A 44 3.03 -17.70 -3.82
CA GLY A 44 3.60 -17.84 -2.49
C GLY A 44 4.09 -16.53 -1.90
N ASN A 45 4.65 -15.65 -2.75
CA ASN A 45 5.09 -14.32 -2.34
C ASN A 45 3.90 -13.43 -1.99
N VAL A 46 2.88 -13.40 -2.85
CA VAL A 46 1.65 -12.62 -2.60
C VAL A 46 0.93 -13.14 -1.36
N ALA A 47 0.76 -14.44 -1.20
CA ALA A 47 0.11 -15.04 -0.03
C ALA A 47 0.82 -14.69 1.29
N TYR A 48 2.16 -14.67 1.29
CA TYR A 48 2.95 -14.23 2.44
C TYR A 48 2.65 -12.76 2.81
N HIS A 49 2.61 -11.87 1.82
CA HIS A 49 2.32 -10.45 2.06
C HIS A 49 0.87 -10.18 2.45
N VAL A 50 -0.09 -10.92 1.86
CA VAL A 50 -1.51 -10.87 2.26
C VAL A 50 -1.67 -11.29 3.72
N LYS A 51 -0.97 -12.34 4.17
CA LYS A 51 -0.98 -12.75 5.58
C LYS A 51 -0.49 -11.65 6.51
N ILE A 52 0.60 -10.95 6.16
CA ILE A 52 1.10 -9.80 6.95
C ILE A 52 0.06 -8.69 7.02
N LEU A 53 -0.61 -8.36 5.91
CA LEU A 53 -1.64 -7.34 5.86
C LEU A 53 -2.85 -7.70 6.71
N GLU A 54 -3.26 -8.97 6.73
CA GLU A 54 -4.33 -9.49 7.58
C GLU A 54 -3.93 -9.41 9.07
N GLU A 55 -2.73 -9.87 9.43
CA GLU A 55 -2.21 -9.82 10.81
C GLU A 55 -2.09 -8.38 11.35
N THR A 56 -1.81 -7.42 10.48
CA THR A 56 -1.75 -6.00 10.85
C THR A 56 -3.11 -5.31 10.86
N GLY A 57 -4.17 -5.99 10.42
CA GLY A 57 -5.52 -5.43 10.33
C GLY A 57 -5.72 -4.45 9.17
N ALA A 58 -4.78 -4.39 8.21
CA ALA A 58 -4.89 -3.53 7.03
C ALA A 58 -5.88 -4.08 5.99
N ILE A 59 -6.17 -5.38 6.05
CA ILE A 59 -7.19 -6.06 5.25
C ILE A 59 -8.04 -6.97 6.12
N GLU A 60 -9.23 -7.31 5.64
CA GLU A 60 -10.13 -8.24 6.29
C GLU A 60 -10.61 -9.33 5.33
N LEU A 61 -10.86 -10.52 5.87
CA LEU A 61 -11.51 -11.60 5.14
C LEU A 61 -12.98 -11.28 4.92
N VAL A 62 -13.42 -11.26 3.66
CA VAL A 62 -14.82 -10.96 3.30
C VAL A 62 -15.62 -12.24 3.10
N ARG A 63 -15.03 -13.22 2.41
CA ARG A 63 -15.68 -14.49 2.09
C ARG A 63 -14.67 -15.57 1.75
N THR A 64 -15.12 -16.81 1.78
CA THR A 64 -14.40 -17.96 1.26
C THR A 64 -15.21 -18.61 0.14
N ALA A 65 -14.54 -19.26 -0.81
CA ALA A 65 -15.20 -20.03 -1.86
C ALA A 65 -14.40 -21.30 -2.17
N PRO A 66 -15.07 -22.44 -2.43
CA PRO A 66 -14.39 -23.65 -2.86
C PRO A 66 -13.93 -23.48 -4.32
N VAL A 67 -12.65 -23.72 -4.56
CA VAL A 67 -12.04 -23.69 -5.90
C VAL A 67 -11.18 -24.92 -6.07
N ARG A 68 -11.50 -25.78 -7.02
CA ARG A 68 -10.73 -26.98 -7.39
C ARG A 68 -10.30 -27.85 -6.20
N GLY A 69 -11.18 -28.03 -5.21
CA GLY A 69 -10.90 -28.86 -4.02
C GLY A 69 -10.13 -28.17 -2.90
N ALA A 70 -9.82 -26.87 -3.04
CA ALA A 70 -9.27 -26.02 -2.00
C ALA A 70 -10.25 -24.91 -1.62
N LEU A 71 -10.05 -24.31 -0.45
CA LEU A 71 -10.82 -23.14 0.01
C LEU A 71 -10.03 -21.87 -0.32
N GLU A 72 -10.57 -21.03 -1.18
CA GLU A 72 -9.98 -19.74 -1.53
C GLU A 72 -10.56 -18.64 -0.64
N HIS A 73 -9.69 -17.78 -0.13
CA HIS A 73 -10.03 -16.68 0.76
C HIS A 73 -10.02 -15.37 -0.01
N PHE A 74 -11.03 -14.53 0.20
CA PHE A 74 -11.18 -13.25 -0.48
C PHE A 74 -11.15 -12.11 0.53
N TYR A 75 -10.33 -11.11 0.25
CA TYR A 75 -10.02 -10.01 1.14
C TYR A 75 -10.44 -8.67 0.54
N ARG A 76 -10.60 -7.67 1.39
CA ARG A 76 -10.65 -6.25 1.01
C ARG A 76 -9.81 -5.43 1.99
N ALA A 77 -9.42 -4.23 1.59
CA ALA A 77 -8.75 -3.29 2.48
C ALA A 77 -9.72 -2.72 3.52
N THR A 78 -9.21 -2.52 4.74
CA THR A 78 -9.92 -1.86 5.86
C THR A 78 -9.53 -0.39 5.97
N THR A 79 -8.46 0.02 5.27
CA THR A 79 -7.93 1.37 5.25
C THR A 79 -7.94 1.89 3.82
N ASP A 80 -8.37 3.13 3.63
CA ASP A 80 -8.24 3.79 2.33
C ASP A 80 -6.77 4.11 2.07
N VAL A 81 -6.15 3.35 1.17
CA VAL A 81 -4.79 3.60 0.67
C VAL A 81 -4.88 3.96 -0.79
N ASP A 82 -4.55 5.19 -1.12
CA ASP A 82 -4.40 5.63 -2.49
C ASP A 82 -2.93 5.51 -2.89
N ALA A 83 -2.63 4.63 -3.82
CA ALA A 83 -1.28 4.38 -4.30
C ALA A 83 -1.24 4.51 -5.83
N THR A 84 -0.47 5.48 -6.29
CA THR A 84 -0.22 5.72 -7.72
C THR A 84 1.27 5.57 -8.00
N TRP A 85 1.61 4.73 -8.96
CA TRP A 85 2.98 4.60 -9.46
C TRP A 85 3.17 5.53 -10.65
N LEU A 86 4.22 6.35 -10.60
CA LEU A 86 4.56 7.29 -11.65
C LEU A 86 5.95 6.95 -12.16
N ASP A 87 6.08 6.77 -13.47
CA ASP A 87 7.37 6.70 -14.15
C ASP A 87 7.77 8.12 -14.57
N LEU A 88 8.85 8.62 -13.99
CA LEU A 88 9.27 10.01 -14.10
C LEU A 88 10.72 10.08 -14.59
N ASP A 89 11.04 11.06 -15.41
CA ASP A 89 12.40 11.47 -15.64
C ASP A 89 12.95 12.30 -14.45
N ASP A 90 14.25 12.60 -14.46
CA ASP A 90 14.91 13.30 -13.35
C ASP A 90 14.26 14.66 -13.04
N ALA A 91 13.87 15.41 -14.06
CA ALA A 91 13.25 16.73 -13.88
C ALA A 91 11.87 16.64 -13.23
N ALA A 92 11.02 15.73 -13.72
CA ALA A 92 9.69 15.49 -13.17
C ALA A 92 9.78 14.88 -11.77
N TYR A 93 10.77 14.02 -11.50
CA TYR A 93 11.02 13.46 -10.17
C TYR A 93 11.33 14.55 -9.14
N GLU A 94 12.22 15.49 -9.45
CA GLU A 94 12.55 16.62 -8.58
C GLU A 94 11.34 17.55 -8.33
N GLU A 95 10.54 17.79 -9.38
CA GLU A 95 9.33 18.58 -9.24
C GLU A 95 8.30 17.91 -8.34
N VAL A 96 8.05 16.61 -8.51
CA VAL A 96 7.15 15.84 -7.64
C VAL A 96 7.69 15.80 -6.20
N ALA A 97 9.00 15.62 -6.00
CA ALA A 97 9.60 15.63 -4.68
C ALA A 97 9.38 16.97 -3.95
N ALA A 98 9.51 18.09 -4.65
CA ALA A 98 9.22 19.42 -4.11
C ALA A 98 7.75 19.60 -3.75
N LEU A 99 6.82 19.15 -4.59
CA LEU A 99 5.38 19.17 -4.33
C LEU A 99 5.01 18.34 -3.10
N LEU A 100 5.56 17.13 -2.97
CA LEU A 100 5.33 16.25 -1.83
C LEU A 100 5.83 16.87 -0.52
N LYS A 101 7.00 17.52 -0.54
CA LYS A 101 7.54 18.26 0.61
C LYS A 101 6.61 19.37 1.04
N THR A 102 6.13 20.18 0.10
CA THR A 102 5.17 21.26 0.35
C THR A 102 3.86 20.73 0.93
N LEU A 103 3.37 19.60 0.41
CA LEU A 103 2.17 18.93 0.91
C LEU A 103 2.33 18.51 2.37
N VAL A 104 3.46 17.88 2.72
CA VAL A 104 3.73 17.45 4.11
C VAL A 104 3.81 18.65 5.05
N GLU A 105 4.48 19.71 4.65
CA GLU A 105 4.57 20.94 5.45
C GLU A 105 3.19 21.56 5.68
N ARG A 106 2.35 21.63 4.64
CA ARG A 106 0.97 22.14 4.77
C ARG A 106 0.10 21.23 5.65
N ALA A 107 0.24 19.92 5.53
CA ALA A 107 -0.47 18.96 6.37
C ALA A 107 -0.13 19.14 7.87
N ARG A 108 1.15 19.35 8.19
CA ARG A 108 1.60 19.64 9.56
C ARG A 108 1.04 20.96 10.10
N GLN A 109 0.98 21.99 9.27
CA GLN A 109 0.36 23.26 9.64
C GLN A 109 -1.13 23.08 9.96
N LEU A 110 -1.86 22.36 9.09
CA LEU A 110 -3.27 22.04 9.32
C LEU A 110 -3.51 21.25 10.60
N GLN A 111 -2.62 20.31 10.91
CA GLN A 111 -2.65 19.59 12.19
C GLN A 111 -2.49 20.53 13.38
N ALA A 112 -1.53 21.45 13.33
CA ALA A 112 -1.31 22.45 14.38
C ALA A 112 -2.51 23.39 14.53
N GLU A 113 -3.12 23.83 13.43
CA GLU A 113 -4.34 24.66 13.41
C GLU A 113 -5.56 23.89 13.97
N ALA A 114 -5.61 22.58 13.78
CA ALA A 114 -6.69 21.71 14.28
C ALA A 114 -6.54 21.38 15.78
N ALA A 115 -5.34 21.36 16.31
CA ALA A 115 -5.06 20.94 17.68
C ALA A 115 -5.92 21.64 18.76
N PRO A 116 -6.10 22.98 18.75
CA PRO A 116 -6.97 23.64 19.74
C PRO A 116 -8.45 23.30 19.57
N ARG A 117 -8.91 22.97 18.34
CA ARG A 117 -10.30 22.57 18.08
C ARG A 117 -10.58 21.12 18.55
N LEU A 118 -9.53 20.29 18.63
CA LEU A 118 -9.60 18.90 19.08
C LEU A 118 -9.38 18.77 20.60
N ALA A 119 -8.93 19.83 21.26
CA ALA A 119 -8.73 19.84 22.69
C ALA A 119 -10.07 19.57 23.42
N GLY A 120 -10.10 18.54 24.26
CA GLY A 120 -11.31 18.12 25.00
C GLY A 120 -12.33 17.31 24.20
N ARG A 121 -12.11 17.00 22.91
CA ARG A 121 -12.98 16.09 22.17
C ARG A 121 -12.59 14.64 22.37
N PRO A 122 -13.57 13.71 22.47
CA PRO A 122 -13.29 12.28 22.53
C PRO A 122 -12.59 11.79 21.25
N SER A 123 -11.85 10.70 21.37
CA SER A 123 -11.11 10.10 20.23
C SER A 123 -12.02 9.66 19.08
N SER A 124 -13.27 9.31 19.36
CA SER A 124 -14.28 8.97 18.34
C SER A 124 -14.58 10.12 17.35
N ASP A 125 -14.34 11.35 17.76
CA ASP A 125 -14.61 12.56 16.95
C ASP A 125 -13.38 13.04 16.18
N ARG A 126 -12.33 12.24 16.17
CA ARG A 126 -11.05 12.55 15.52
C ARG A 126 -10.85 11.68 14.30
N HIS A 127 -10.43 12.26 13.20
CA HIS A 127 -9.98 11.53 12.03
C HIS A 127 -8.45 11.44 12.05
N ALA A 128 -7.91 10.23 11.92
CA ALA A 128 -6.49 10.00 11.74
C ALA A 128 -6.21 9.80 10.25
N THR A 129 -5.25 10.54 9.72
CA THR A 129 -4.76 10.37 8.35
C THR A 129 -3.25 10.16 8.41
N ALA A 130 -2.77 9.05 7.87
CA ALA A 130 -1.34 8.84 7.67
C ALA A 130 -0.97 9.26 6.24
N LEU A 131 0.01 10.12 6.10
CA LEU A 131 0.61 10.48 4.82
C LEU A 131 1.91 9.68 4.67
N MET A 132 1.94 8.73 3.73
CA MET A 132 3.14 7.96 3.42
C MET A 132 3.62 8.33 2.02
N ILE A 133 4.89 8.75 1.94
CA ILE A 133 5.55 9.08 0.68
C ILE A 133 6.73 8.12 0.54
N MET A 134 6.73 7.34 -0.53
CA MET A 134 7.83 6.47 -0.89
C MET A 134 8.39 6.89 -2.24
N GLN A 135 9.63 7.33 -2.25
CA GLN A 135 10.38 7.64 -3.46
C GLN A 135 11.45 6.58 -3.64
N VAL A 136 11.43 5.92 -4.79
CA VAL A 136 12.44 4.93 -5.17
C VAL A 136 13.25 5.50 -6.32
N HIS A 137 14.52 5.78 -6.06
CA HIS A 137 15.44 6.17 -7.12
C HIS A 137 16.03 4.90 -7.74
N ARG A 138 15.72 4.64 -9.00
CA ARG A 138 16.35 3.55 -9.75
C ARG A 138 17.74 4.03 -10.19
N GLY A 139 18.80 3.44 -9.61
CA GLY A 139 20.18 3.72 -10.03
C GLY A 139 20.46 3.20 -11.44
N PRO A 140 21.54 3.70 -12.12
CA PRO A 140 21.96 3.18 -13.40
C PRO A 140 22.47 1.73 -13.23
N GLY A 141 21.60 0.75 -13.38
CA GLY A 141 21.91 -0.67 -13.19
C GLY A 141 20.68 -1.54 -12.88
N ASP A 142 19.59 -0.94 -12.45
CA ASP A 142 18.30 -1.62 -12.32
C ASP A 142 17.59 -1.69 -13.70
N THR A 143 18.28 -2.26 -14.68
CA THR A 143 17.60 -2.69 -15.90
C THR A 143 16.75 -3.89 -15.52
N ASP A 144 15.45 -3.77 -15.74
CA ASP A 144 14.55 -4.92 -15.77
C ASP A 144 15.25 -6.05 -16.52
N SER A 145 15.60 -7.11 -15.83
CA SER A 145 15.92 -8.39 -16.45
C SER A 145 14.58 -8.95 -16.97
N ASP A 146 14.05 -8.27 -17.97
CA ASP A 146 12.99 -8.80 -18.80
C ASP A 146 13.56 -10.02 -19.50
N GLY A 147 13.06 -11.18 -19.11
CA GLY A 147 13.48 -12.46 -19.58
C GLY A 147 13.34 -12.57 -21.08
N GLY A 148 14.45 -12.36 -21.79
CA GLY A 148 14.57 -12.69 -23.19
C GLY A 148 14.23 -14.15 -23.37
N ALA A 149 13.09 -14.42 -23.98
CA ALA A 149 12.73 -15.73 -24.48
C ALA A 149 13.83 -16.21 -25.44
N PRO A 150 14.36 -17.43 -25.33
CA PRO A 150 15.26 -17.95 -26.31
C PRO A 150 14.49 -18.17 -27.61
N ALA A 151 14.89 -17.45 -28.65
CA ALA A 151 14.48 -17.77 -30.01
C ALA A 151 14.96 -19.18 -30.32
N GLY A 152 14.00 -20.09 -30.49
CA GLY A 152 14.27 -21.45 -30.98
C GLY A 152 14.80 -21.40 -32.41
N GLY A 153 15.94 -22.05 -32.60
CA GLY A 153 16.42 -22.53 -33.90
C GLY A 153 16.00 -23.98 -34.14
#